data_e46cd8ad31b14b24f8e291c7532fac8a
#
_entry.id   e46cd8ad31b14b24f8e291c7532fac8a
#
_cell.length_a   1.000
_cell.length_b   1.000
_cell.length_c   1.000
_cell.angle_alpha   90.00
_cell.angle_beta   90.00
_cell.angle_gamma   90.00
#
_symmetry.space_group_name_H-M   'P 1'
#
loop_
_entity.id
_entity.type
_entity.pdbx_description
1 polymer ?
#
loop_
_entity_poly.entity_id
_entity_poly.type
_entity_poly.pdbx_seq_one_letter_code
_entity_poly.pdbx_strand_id
1 'polypeptide(L)'
;MPGPRRVTAVPLTVILAAAAAMAALFLACGAGMPEGGAGGRAAGAGASGRRPNILLLTVDTLRPDHLGCLGYPRRTSPHIDALARRGVIFRQAITAAGRTVQSFPSILTGVNPPVHGLRHEGQDSGILEGRLTLTRVLRDNGYDAFAVTQGLNVGLHRDFELYDPDIYIGPDGEKVYRPSRDDRDASVKAIAWLRSRRGNPRPFFLWMRYDAPHWPYAAPPPYGEMFDPAYGGPHTFNAGQKPEPRRGDMIFGMTRLPPREVEHAVAHYDGEVAFSDQAIGDLMKAIDAMGETARTVVVVTADHGEGLGEHDYFFEHGAYLYEPIVRVPLIVTAPGLLPEGKVIDPVARTIDIMPTLIDLAGIPVPEGLQGRSLVPLARGEDHGPAPPAYSESGRNYFKENPRQFIEGTAGKWRMMRDDRFKLILIPRDPEPIWEFYDLAADPGETMNVIDRFPDDVARLRSALLAIVAGDPGRDDRDEPPLADDLEERLRSLGYVGGGDRP
;
A
#
# COMPACT_ATOMS: atom_id res chain seq x y z
N MET A 1 -8.99 51.24 -28.68
CA MET A 1 -8.41 49.96 -29.13
C MET A 1 -6.91 50.00 -28.91
N PRO A 2 -6.30 49.28 -27.95
CA PRO A 2 -4.86 49.10 -27.90
C PRO A 2 -4.47 47.79 -28.59
N GLY A 3 -3.41 47.89 -29.43
CA GLY A 3 -2.92 46.81 -30.26
C GLY A 3 -2.11 45.73 -29.50
N PRO A 4 -1.78 44.61 -30.13
CA PRO A 4 -1.24 43.41 -29.47
C PRO A 4 0.24 43.62 -29.05
N ARG A 5 0.54 43.25 -27.80
CA ARG A 5 1.91 43.18 -27.29
C ARG A 5 2.66 41.98 -27.90
N ARG A 6 3.81 42.28 -28.51
CA ARG A 6 4.73 41.26 -29.04
C ARG A 6 5.38 40.47 -27.89
N VAL A 7 5.26 39.15 -27.91
CA VAL A 7 6.02 38.23 -27.08
C VAL A 7 7.41 38.10 -27.73
N THR A 8 8.46 38.48 -27.02
CA THR A 8 9.84 38.29 -27.45
C THR A 8 10.27 36.84 -27.19
N ALA A 9 10.56 36.08 -28.24
CA ALA A 9 11.14 34.76 -28.15
C ALA A 9 12.59 34.80 -27.64
N VAL A 10 12.92 33.99 -26.67
CA VAL A 10 14.28 33.79 -26.16
C VAL A 10 15.10 33.04 -27.23
N PRO A 11 16.31 33.50 -27.61
CA PRO A 11 17.09 32.86 -28.66
C PRO A 11 17.58 31.46 -28.27
N LEU A 12 17.50 30.52 -29.18
CA LEU A 12 17.91 29.12 -29.09
C LEU A 12 19.39 28.93 -28.65
N THR A 13 20.22 29.95 -28.77
CA THR A 13 21.63 29.97 -28.37
C THR A 13 21.86 29.93 -26.86
N VAL A 14 20.88 30.34 -26.02
CA VAL A 14 21.00 30.30 -24.55
C VAL A 14 20.75 28.88 -24.02
N ILE A 15 19.94 28.09 -24.72
CA ILE A 15 19.61 26.70 -24.32
C ILE A 15 20.78 25.74 -24.63
N LEU A 16 21.52 25.98 -25.69
CA LEU A 16 22.70 25.18 -26.07
C LEU A 16 23.92 25.40 -25.17
N ALA A 17 24.05 26.58 -24.56
CA ALA A 17 25.17 26.87 -23.66
C ALA A 17 25.05 26.18 -22.30
N ALA A 18 23.82 25.94 -21.79
CA ALA A 18 23.57 25.24 -20.54
C ALA A 18 23.82 23.72 -20.66
N ALA A 19 23.57 23.14 -21.84
CA ALA A 19 23.80 21.72 -22.08
C ALA A 19 25.30 21.39 -22.22
N ALA A 20 26.10 22.31 -22.77
CA ALA A 20 27.55 22.14 -22.91
C ALA A 20 28.31 22.28 -21.57
N ALA A 21 27.79 23.06 -20.61
CA ALA A 21 28.40 23.22 -19.30
C ALA A 21 28.21 21.97 -18.41
N MET A 22 27.12 21.22 -18.57
CA MET A 22 26.91 19.95 -17.84
C MET A 22 27.72 18.77 -18.39
N ALA A 23 28.01 18.74 -19.69
CA ALA A 23 28.87 17.71 -20.29
C ALA A 23 30.34 17.87 -19.93
N ALA A 24 30.83 19.10 -19.66
CA ALA A 24 32.22 19.36 -19.26
C ALA A 24 32.51 18.99 -17.80
N LEU A 25 31.51 18.89 -16.92
CA LEU A 25 31.71 18.49 -15.53
C LEU A 25 31.87 16.96 -15.35
N PHE A 26 31.45 16.16 -16.36
CA PHE A 26 31.59 14.69 -16.33
C PHE A 26 32.93 14.17 -16.87
N LEU A 27 33.73 15.03 -17.50
CA LEU A 27 35.02 14.63 -18.12
C LEU A 27 36.26 15.01 -17.28
N ALA A 28 36.12 15.69 -16.17
CA ALA A 28 37.24 16.17 -15.35
C ALA A 28 37.56 15.32 -14.10
N CYS A 29 36.89 14.17 -13.87
CA CYS A 29 37.16 13.26 -12.74
C CYS A 29 37.63 11.86 -13.20
N GLY A 30 38.51 11.81 -14.19
CA GLY A 30 39.12 10.56 -14.66
C GLY A 30 40.62 10.55 -14.47
N ALA A 31 41.16 10.35 -13.27
CA ALA A 31 42.50 9.86 -13.04
C ALA A 31 42.70 9.42 -11.57
N GLY A 32 42.98 8.14 -11.39
CA GLY A 32 43.49 7.61 -10.11
C GLY A 32 42.66 6.47 -9.50
N MET A 33 42.77 5.27 -10.06
CA MET A 33 42.39 4.03 -9.37
C MET A 33 43.55 3.60 -8.45
N PRO A 34 43.32 3.34 -7.18
CA PRO A 34 44.07 2.35 -6.46
C PRO A 34 43.37 1.00 -6.59
N GLU A 35 44.03 0.00 -7.10
CA GLU A 35 43.73 -1.40 -6.91
C GLU A 35 43.81 -1.72 -5.41
N GLY A 36 42.74 -2.26 -4.84
CA GLY A 36 42.74 -2.65 -3.42
C GLY A 36 41.46 -3.29 -2.97
N GLY A 37 41.41 -4.61 -2.98
CA GLY A 37 40.64 -5.37 -2.00
C GLY A 37 39.16 -5.61 -2.28
N ALA A 38 38.88 -6.66 -3.06
CA ALA A 38 37.58 -7.34 -3.01
C ALA A 38 37.34 -7.86 -1.58
N GLY A 39 36.48 -7.17 -0.85
CA GLY A 39 36.02 -7.52 0.48
C GLY A 39 34.56 -7.13 0.66
N GLY A 40 33.70 -7.40 -0.31
CA GLY A 40 32.25 -7.34 -0.16
C GLY A 40 31.82 -8.43 0.81
N ARG A 41 31.67 -8.12 2.11
CA ARG A 41 31.00 -8.99 3.07
C ARG A 41 29.58 -9.22 2.57
N ALA A 42 29.28 -10.42 2.13
CA ALA A 42 27.93 -10.95 1.98
C ALA A 42 27.29 -10.97 3.38
N ALA A 43 26.67 -9.87 3.79
CA ALA A 43 25.88 -9.78 5.00
C ALA A 43 24.48 -10.31 4.69
N GLY A 44 24.22 -11.59 4.98
CA GLY A 44 22.89 -12.13 4.77
C GLY A 44 22.74 -13.64 4.89
N ALA A 45 23.82 -14.38 5.02
CA ALA A 45 23.71 -15.80 5.40
C ALA A 45 23.54 -15.87 6.92
N GLY A 46 22.34 -16.19 7.39
CA GLY A 46 22.12 -16.60 8.76
C GLY A 46 23.10 -17.72 9.15
N ALA A 47 23.26 -18.01 10.44
CA ALA A 47 24.22 -18.97 11.02
C ALA A 47 24.27 -20.36 10.33
N SER A 48 23.35 -20.70 9.45
CA SER A 48 23.27 -21.96 8.69
C SER A 48 23.80 -21.90 7.26
N GLY A 49 24.26 -20.75 6.76
CA GLY A 49 24.65 -20.58 5.33
C GLY A 49 23.49 -20.69 4.31
N ARG A 50 22.26 -20.84 4.76
CA ARG A 50 21.05 -20.94 3.92
C ARG A 50 20.30 -19.62 3.90
N ARG A 51 19.74 -19.24 2.76
CA ARG A 51 18.85 -18.08 2.63
C ARG A 51 17.60 -18.24 3.50
N PRO A 52 17.09 -17.16 4.13
CA PRO A 52 15.86 -17.22 4.93
C PRO A 52 14.63 -17.50 4.05
N ASN A 53 13.60 -18.06 4.63
CA ASN A 53 12.25 -18.00 4.05
C ASN A 53 11.72 -16.58 4.17
N ILE A 54 10.78 -16.22 3.30
CA ILE A 54 10.13 -14.92 3.28
C ILE A 54 8.62 -15.11 3.33
N LEU A 55 7.98 -14.49 4.31
CA LEU A 55 6.54 -14.41 4.47
C LEU A 55 6.11 -12.95 4.42
N LEU A 56 5.38 -12.57 3.36
CA LEU A 56 4.77 -11.25 3.23
C LEU A 56 3.29 -11.37 3.57
N LEU A 57 2.89 -10.79 4.70
CA LEU A 57 1.52 -10.71 5.18
C LEU A 57 0.98 -9.31 4.85
N THR A 58 0.03 -9.23 3.96
CA THR A 58 -0.67 -8.00 3.62
C THR A 58 -2.12 -8.13 4.06
N VAL A 59 -2.59 -7.16 4.82
CA VAL A 59 -3.95 -7.10 5.37
C VAL A 59 -4.63 -5.89 4.76
N ASP A 60 -5.67 -6.12 3.97
CA ASP A 60 -6.34 -5.07 3.20
C ASP A 60 -6.96 -4.02 4.13
N THR A 61 -6.82 -2.75 3.79
CA THR A 61 -7.33 -1.59 4.55
C THR A 61 -6.90 -1.50 6.02
N LEU A 62 -5.87 -2.25 6.45
CA LEU A 62 -5.46 -2.26 7.86
C LEU A 62 -4.81 -0.94 8.27
N ARG A 63 -5.43 -0.27 9.22
CA ARG A 63 -4.91 0.97 9.82
C ARG A 63 -3.92 0.67 10.96
N PRO A 64 -2.77 1.38 11.02
CA PRO A 64 -1.78 1.19 12.08
C PRO A 64 -2.30 1.63 13.46
N ASP A 65 -3.16 2.63 13.53
CA ASP A 65 -3.75 3.14 14.76
C ASP A 65 -4.85 2.24 15.33
N HIS A 66 -5.15 1.10 14.68
CA HIS A 66 -6.01 0.02 15.19
C HIS A 66 -5.22 -1.21 15.66
N LEU A 67 -3.88 -1.09 15.82
CA LEU A 67 -2.99 -2.15 16.31
C LEU A 67 -2.47 -1.85 17.73
N GLY A 68 -2.48 -2.85 18.60
CA GLY A 68 -2.01 -2.73 19.98
C GLY A 68 -0.56 -2.31 20.09
N CYS A 69 0.35 -2.84 19.25
CA CYS A 69 1.77 -2.47 19.22
C CYS A 69 2.02 -1.02 18.80
N LEU A 70 1.02 -0.33 18.27
CA LEU A 70 1.05 1.09 17.89
C LEU A 70 0.17 1.97 18.79
N GLY A 71 -0.35 1.42 19.89
CA GLY A 71 -1.02 2.16 20.96
C GLY A 71 -2.56 2.08 20.96
N TYR A 72 -3.15 1.24 20.11
CA TYR A 72 -4.60 1.08 20.12
C TYR A 72 -5.09 0.42 21.42
N PRO A 73 -6.14 0.95 22.07
CA PRO A 73 -6.57 0.46 23.38
C PRO A 73 -7.37 -0.85 23.33
N ARG A 74 -8.06 -1.16 22.23
CA ARG A 74 -8.75 -2.44 22.04
C ARG A 74 -7.77 -3.54 21.66
N ARG A 75 -8.01 -4.75 22.14
CA ARG A 75 -7.16 -5.91 21.89
C ARG A 75 -7.48 -6.54 20.54
N THR A 76 -7.17 -5.85 19.46
CA THR A 76 -7.46 -6.26 18.08
C THR A 76 -6.38 -7.17 17.48
N SER A 77 -5.11 -7.05 17.91
CA SER A 77 -3.96 -7.57 17.16
C SER A 77 -2.91 -8.33 18.00
N PRO A 78 -3.29 -9.23 18.94
CA PRO A 78 -2.33 -9.86 19.83
C PRO A 78 -1.23 -10.69 19.13
N HIS A 79 -1.49 -11.27 17.95
CA HIS A 79 -0.52 -12.05 17.18
C HIS A 79 0.42 -11.14 16.38
N ILE A 80 -0.10 -10.09 15.75
CA ILE A 80 0.70 -9.04 15.09
C ILE A 80 1.56 -8.33 16.13
N ASP A 81 1.03 -8.03 17.32
CA ASP A 81 1.80 -7.44 18.43
C ASP A 81 2.94 -8.35 18.90
N ALA A 82 2.74 -9.66 18.85
CA ALA A 82 3.80 -10.62 19.18
C ALA A 82 4.94 -10.63 18.13
N LEU A 83 4.60 -10.47 16.85
CA LEU A 83 5.59 -10.27 15.78
C LEU A 83 6.34 -8.95 15.98
N ALA A 84 5.63 -7.87 16.28
CA ALA A 84 6.20 -6.55 16.52
C ALA A 84 7.22 -6.55 17.66
N ARG A 85 6.95 -7.25 18.76
CA ARG A 85 7.93 -7.40 19.88
C ARG A 85 9.22 -8.11 19.49
N ARG A 86 9.19 -8.95 18.47
CA ARG A 86 10.34 -9.73 17.96
C ARG A 86 10.96 -9.13 16.71
N GLY A 87 10.54 -7.95 16.28
CA GLY A 87 10.95 -7.32 15.06
C GLY A 87 11.17 -5.82 15.21
N VAL A 88 11.14 -5.16 14.07
CA VAL A 88 11.25 -3.71 13.92
C VAL A 88 9.91 -3.15 13.46
N ILE A 89 9.44 -2.12 14.13
CA ILE A 89 8.24 -1.36 13.77
C ILE A 89 8.67 -0.07 13.08
N PHE A 90 8.21 0.17 11.86
CA PHE A 90 8.30 1.45 11.16
C PHE A 90 7.01 2.22 11.41
N ARG A 91 7.06 3.21 12.31
CA ARG A 91 5.85 3.90 12.80
C ARG A 91 5.16 4.74 11.72
N GLN A 92 5.91 5.19 10.73
CA GLN A 92 5.46 6.09 9.67
C GLN A 92 5.69 5.45 8.30
N ALA A 93 5.03 4.30 8.03
CA ALA A 93 5.08 3.71 6.72
C ALA A 93 3.94 4.25 5.84
N ILE A 94 4.28 4.67 4.61
CA ILE A 94 3.38 5.33 3.68
C ILE A 94 3.22 4.49 2.42
N THR A 95 1.97 4.23 2.05
CA THR A 95 1.66 3.53 0.79
C THR A 95 1.78 4.44 -0.42
N ALA A 96 2.12 3.84 -1.57
CA ALA A 96 2.25 4.57 -2.83
C ALA A 96 0.90 4.93 -3.48
N ALA A 97 -0.20 4.35 -3.02
CA ALA A 97 -1.54 4.66 -3.50
C ALA A 97 -2.60 4.28 -2.45
N GLY A 98 -3.73 4.96 -2.49
CA GLY A 98 -4.88 4.69 -1.62
C GLY A 98 -5.79 3.56 -2.13
N ARG A 99 -5.35 2.73 -3.09
CA ARG A 99 -6.14 1.62 -3.66
C ARG A 99 -5.29 0.38 -3.91
N THR A 100 -5.90 -0.75 -3.73
CA THR A 100 -5.34 -2.10 -3.85
C THR A 100 -4.63 -2.33 -5.19
N VAL A 101 -5.26 -1.93 -6.29
CA VAL A 101 -4.77 -2.19 -7.66
C VAL A 101 -3.44 -1.49 -7.95
N GLN A 102 -3.17 -0.32 -7.38
CA GLN A 102 -1.91 0.39 -7.54
C GLN A 102 -0.90 0.03 -6.45
N SER A 103 -1.37 -0.23 -5.22
CA SER A 103 -0.50 -0.46 -4.07
C SER A 103 0.29 -1.75 -4.15
N PHE A 104 -0.36 -2.88 -4.50
CA PHE A 104 0.35 -4.16 -4.58
C PHE A 104 1.42 -4.21 -5.67
N PRO A 105 1.19 -3.69 -6.90
CA PRO A 105 2.27 -3.52 -7.87
C PRO A 105 3.42 -2.67 -7.31
N SER A 106 3.13 -1.59 -6.59
CA SER A 106 4.17 -0.76 -5.98
C SER A 106 4.99 -1.53 -4.94
N ILE A 107 4.35 -2.31 -4.06
CA ILE A 107 5.02 -3.15 -3.05
C ILE A 107 5.92 -4.19 -3.71
N LEU A 108 5.42 -4.87 -4.75
CA LEU A 108 6.11 -6.01 -5.37
C LEU A 108 7.07 -5.64 -6.50
N THR A 109 7.05 -4.38 -6.98
CA THR A 109 8.00 -3.88 -7.98
C THR A 109 8.99 -2.86 -7.43
N GLY A 110 8.77 -2.33 -6.23
CA GLY A 110 9.63 -1.32 -5.61
C GLY A 110 9.62 0.04 -6.31
N VAL A 111 8.55 0.35 -7.07
CA VAL A 111 8.39 1.63 -7.77
C VAL A 111 6.98 2.19 -7.60
N ASN A 112 6.83 3.51 -7.76
CA ASN A 112 5.56 4.20 -7.64
C ASN A 112 4.63 3.97 -8.87
N PRO A 113 3.31 4.18 -8.74
CA PRO A 113 2.33 3.97 -9.79
C PRO A 113 2.67 4.63 -11.15
N PRO A 114 3.18 5.87 -11.22
CA PRO A 114 3.58 6.46 -12.50
C PRO A 114 4.64 5.65 -13.26
N VAL A 115 5.48 4.89 -12.54
CA VAL A 115 6.56 4.10 -13.14
C VAL A 115 6.11 2.70 -13.54
N HIS A 116 5.35 2.00 -12.70
CA HIS A 116 4.85 0.66 -13.08
C HIS A 116 3.66 0.74 -14.05
N GLY A 117 2.93 1.86 -14.10
CA GLY A 117 1.91 2.13 -15.11
C GLY A 117 0.51 1.59 -14.80
N LEU A 118 0.31 0.74 -13.79
CA LEU A 118 -1.01 0.26 -13.38
C LEU A 118 -1.62 1.27 -12.40
N ARG A 119 -2.63 2.01 -12.86
CA ARG A 119 -3.11 3.22 -12.19
C ARG A 119 -4.59 3.22 -11.82
N HIS A 120 -5.38 2.30 -12.36
CA HIS A 120 -6.81 2.18 -12.05
C HIS A 120 -7.32 0.77 -12.31
N GLU A 121 -8.44 0.46 -11.72
CA GLU A 121 -9.15 -0.80 -11.93
C GLU A 121 -9.60 -0.94 -13.40
N GLY A 122 -9.60 -2.19 -13.89
CA GLY A 122 -9.96 -2.46 -15.29
C GLY A 122 -8.87 -2.15 -16.32
N GLN A 123 -7.73 -1.62 -15.88
CA GLN A 123 -6.58 -1.46 -16.76
C GLN A 123 -5.98 -2.83 -17.07
N ASP A 124 -5.46 -2.99 -18.30
CA ASP A 124 -4.83 -4.25 -18.70
C ASP A 124 -3.64 -4.59 -17.78
N SER A 125 -3.75 -5.71 -17.11
CA SER A 125 -2.68 -6.23 -16.23
C SER A 125 -1.40 -6.57 -16.99
N GLY A 126 -1.44 -6.64 -18.33
CA GLY A 126 -0.27 -6.76 -19.20
C GLY A 126 0.72 -5.60 -19.07
N ILE A 127 0.30 -4.45 -18.53
CA ILE A 127 1.20 -3.31 -18.25
C ILE A 127 2.39 -3.69 -17.37
N LEU A 128 2.23 -4.67 -16.48
CA LEU A 128 3.32 -5.18 -15.64
C LEU A 128 4.21 -6.20 -16.35
N GLU A 129 3.89 -6.55 -17.61
CA GLU A 129 4.66 -7.51 -18.38
C GLU A 129 6.08 -6.96 -18.64
N GLY A 130 7.08 -7.75 -18.30
CA GLY A 130 8.49 -7.33 -18.38
C GLY A 130 8.99 -6.49 -17.21
N ARG A 131 8.14 -6.05 -16.28
CA ARG A 131 8.57 -5.41 -15.04
C ARG A 131 9.24 -6.43 -14.12
N LEU A 132 10.32 -5.99 -13.47
CA LEU A 132 10.96 -6.77 -12.43
C LEU A 132 10.08 -6.78 -11.18
N THR A 133 9.77 -7.98 -10.70
CA THR A 133 9.00 -8.16 -9.45
C THR A 133 9.86 -8.81 -8.38
N LEU A 134 9.51 -8.60 -7.11
CA LEU A 134 10.09 -9.31 -5.97
C LEU A 134 10.05 -10.83 -6.19
N THR A 135 8.90 -11.34 -6.63
CA THR A 135 8.69 -12.76 -6.88
C THR A 135 9.68 -13.30 -7.89
N ARG A 136 9.87 -12.60 -9.01
CA ARG A 136 10.81 -13.01 -10.06
C ARG A 136 12.26 -13.01 -9.54
N VAL A 137 12.69 -11.95 -8.85
CA VAL A 137 14.03 -11.89 -8.25
C VAL A 137 14.25 -13.07 -7.30
N LEU A 138 13.29 -13.38 -6.43
CA LEU A 138 13.42 -14.49 -5.49
C LEU A 138 13.45 -15.84 -6.20
N ARG A 139 12.59 -16.09 -7.18
CA ARG A 139 12.57 -17.33 -7.96
C ARG A 139 13.87 -17.56 -8.74
N ASP A 140 14.38 -16.53 -9.39
CA ASP A 140 15.66 -16.57 -10.11
C ASP A 140 16.83 -16.88 -9.16
N ASN A 141 16.63 -16.65 -7.87
CA ASN A 141 17.57 -16.97 -6.78
C ASN A 141 17.21 -18.23 -5.99
N GLY A 142 16.35 -19.10 -6.52
CA GLY A 142 16.11 -20.44 -6.02
C GLY A 142 15.00 -20.56 -4.97
N TYR A 143 14.14 -19.56 -4.83
CA TYR A 143 12.95 -19.66 -3.97
C TYR A 143 11.81 -20.38 -4.70
N ASP A 144 11.02 -21.13 -3.96
CA ASP A 144 9.69 -21.56 -4.39
C ASP A 144 8.69 -20.49 -3.97
N ALA A 145 7.84 -20.04 -4.88
CA ALA A 145 6.94 -18.89 -4.66
C ALA A 145 5.47 -19.31 -4.74
N PHE A 146 4.71 -19.00 -3.68
CA PHE A 146 3.27 -19.21 -3.61
C PHE A 146 2.58 -17.92 -3.13
N ALA A 147 1.38 -17.66 -3.65
CA ALA A 147 0.52 -16.58 -3.19
C ALA A 147 -0.91 -17.05 -2.96
N VAL A 148 -1.51 -16.58 -1.87
CA VAL A 148 -2.94 -16.68 -1.58
C VAL A 148 -3.48 -15.27 -1.47
N THR A 149 -4.33 -14.84 -2.42
CA THR A 149 -4.67 -13.43 -2.61
C THR A 149 -6.16 -13.13 -2.58
N GLN A 150 -6.99 -14.11 -2.28
CA GLN A 150 -8.45 -13.96 -2.13
C GLN A 150 -9.07 -13.12 -3.26
N GLY A 151 -8.74 -13.50 -4.49
CA GLY A 151 -9.35 -12.93 -5.67
C GLY A 151 -8.64 -11.76 -6.32
N LEU A 152 -7.58 -11.24 -5.73
CA LEU A 152 -6.79 -10.19 -6.37
C LEU A 152 -6.08 -10.72 -7.62
N ASN A 153 -6.35 -10.11 -8.76
CA ASN A 153 -5.65 -10.36 -10.01
C ASN A 153 -5.23 -9.02 -10.65
N VAL A 154 -4.01 -8.61 -10.36
CA VAL A 154 -3.40 -7.37 -10.88
C VAL A 154 -2.17 -7.65 -11.75
N GLY A 155 -2.15 -8.80 -12.43
CA GLY A 155 -1.06 -9.18 -13.33
C GLY A 155 0.21 -9.71 -12.65
N LEU A 156 0.21 -9.82 -11.31
CA LEU A 156 1.34 -10.32 -10.52
C LEU A 156 1.42 -11.85 -10.47
N HIS A 157 0.34 -12.55 -10.85
CA HIS A 157 0.22 -14.02 -10.80
C HIS A 157 1.26 -14.76 -11.66
N ARG A 158 1.76 -14.13 -12.72
CA ARG A 158 2.66 -14.76 -13.72
C ARG A 158 4.00 -15.19 -13.16
N ASP A 159 4.46 -14.51 -12.12
CA ASP A 159 5.76 -14.77 -11.51
C ASP A 159 5.69 -15.82 -10.38
N PHE A 160 4.50 -16.25 -9.95
CA PHE A 160 4.33 -17.29 -8.94
C PHE A 160 4.25 -18.68 -9.59
N GLU A 161 4.77 -19.71 -8.92
CA GLU A 161 4.60 -21.11 -9.32
C GLU A 161 3.17 -21.56 -9.06
N LEU A 162 2.59 -21.09 -7.96
CA LEU A 162 1.21 -21.32 -7.60
C LEU A 162 0.62 -20.02 -7.07
N TYR A 163 -0.46 -19.59 -7.70
CA TYR A 163 -1.21 -18.40 -7.34
C TYR A 163 -2.68 -18.80 -7.16
N ASP A 164 -3.20 -18.63 -5.96
CA ASP A 164 -4.58 -18.97 -5.64
C ASP A 164 -5.43 -17.70 -5.48
N PRO A 165 -6.13 -17.28 -6.54
CA PRO A 165 -7.02 -16.12 -6.53
C PRO A 165 -8.45 -16.49 -6.08
N ASP A 166 -8.70 -17.73 -5.58
CA ASP A 166 -10.04 -18.26 -5.32
C ASP A 166 -10.98 -18.27 -6.55
N ILE A 167 -10.43 -18.58 -7.72
CA ILE A 167 -11.23 -18.80 -8.92
C ILE A 167 -11.82 -20.22 -8.85
N TYR A 168 -13.15 -20.31 -8.72
CA TYR A 168 -13.88 -21.55 -8.87
C TYR A 168 -14.27 -21.73 -10.35
N ILE A 169 -14.03 -22.91 -10.89
CA ILE A 169 -14.56 -23.30 -12.22
C ILE A 169 -15.90 -24.00 -11.98
N GLY A 170 -17.00 -23.39 -12.40
CA GLY A 170 -18.33 -23.96 -12.32
C GLY A 170 -18.46 -25.26 -13.10
N PRO A 171 -19.53 -26.06 -12.87
CA PRO A 171 -19.76 -27.33 -13.56
C PRO A 171 -19.89 -27.22 -15.08
N ASP A 172 -20.20 -26.03 -15.57
CA ASP A 172 -20.35 -25.63 -16.98
C ASP A 172 -19.04 -25.10 -17.61
N GLY A 173 -17.95 -25.09 -16.86
CA GLY A 173 -16.66 -24.58 -17.31
C GLY A 173 -16.54 -23.06 -17.18
N GLU A 174 -17.57 -22.38 -16.69
CA GLU A 174 -17.54 -20.96 -16.44
C GLU A 174 -16.66 -20.66 -15.21
N LYS A 175 -15.79 -19.66 -15.33
CA LYS A 175 -14.99 -19.18 -14.19
C LYS A 175 -15.89 -18.37 -13.27
N VAL A 176 -16.39 -19.00 -12.21
CA VAL A 176 -17.13 -18.33 -11.16
C VAL A 176 -16.13 -17.81 -10.12
N TYR A 177 -16.02 -16.49 -10.06
CA TYR A 177 -15.29 -15.83 -9.03
C TYR A 177 -16.11 -15.87 -7.74
N ARG A 178 -15.64 -16.62 -6.76
CA ARG A 178 -16.12 -16.57 -5.37
C ARG A 178 -14.91 -16.28 -4.49
N PRO A 179 -14.56 -15.02 -4.27
CA PRO A 179 -13.56 -14.72 -3.26
C PRO A 179 -14.10 -15.24 -1.93
N SER A 180 -13.42 -16.22 -1.35
CA SER A 180 -13.60 -16.51 0.05
C SER A 180 -13.03 -15.32 0.81
N ARG A 181 -13.88 -14.54 1.43
CA ARG A 181 -13.47 -13.48 2.35
C ARG A 181 -13.13 -14.05 3.75
N ASP A 182 -13.04 -15.36 3.87
CA ASP A 182 -12.65 -16.01 5.12
C ASP A 182 -11.12 -16.14 5.18
N ASP A 183 -10.49 -15.27 5.95
CA ASP A 183 -9.04 -15.23 6.14
C ASP A 183 -8.49 -16.55 6.74
N ARG A 184 -9.33 -17.33 7.44
CA ARG A 184 -8.97 -18.67 7.92
C ARG A 184 -8.76 -19.62 6.76
N ASP A 185 -9.62 -19.55 5.73
CA ASP A 185 -9.46 -20.38 4.53
C ASP A 185 -8.15 -20.07 3.82
N ALA A 186 -7.80 -18.79 3.71
CA ALA A 186 -6.52 -18.37 3.16
C ALA A 186 -5.34 -18.97 3.96
N SER A 187 -5.40 -18.90 5.29
CA SER A 187 -4.38 -19.50 6.15
C SER A 187 -4.33 -21.02 6.02
N VAL A 188 -5.49 -21.72 5.92
CA VAL A 188 -5.57 -23.18 5.73
C VAL A 188 -4.88 -23.60 4.43
N LYS A 189 -5.10 -22.88 3.32
CA LYS A 189 -4.44 -23.15 2.02
C LYS A 189 -2.93 -22.96 2.13
N ALA A 190 -2.47 -21.88 2.74
CA ALA A 190 -1.06 -21.61 2.97
C ALA A 190 -0.40 -22.72 3.83
N ILE A 191 -1.05 -23.10 4.93
CA ILE A 191 -0.58 -24.17 5.82
C ILE A 191 -0.49 -25.50 5.08
N ALA A 192 -1.47 -25.83 4.24
CA ALA A 192 -1.46 -27.06 3.43
C ALA A 192 -0.27 -27.06 2.47
N TRP A 193 -0.02 -25.94 1.79
CA TRP A 193 1.13 -25.79 0.90
C TRP A 193 2.47 -25.90 1.68
N LEU A 194 2.61 -25.22 2.81
CA LEU A 194 3.80 -25.31 3.65
C LEU A 194 4.06 -26.75 4.11
N ARG A 195 3.02 -27.49 4.49
CA ARG A 195 3.13 -28.91 4.89
C ARG A 195 3.56 -29.80 3.73
N SER A 196 3.10 -29.55 2.52
CA SER A 196 3.49 -30.33 1.32
C SER A 196 4.98 -30.16 0.98
N ARG A 197 5.60 -29.09 1.46
CA ARG A 197 7.04 -28.78 1.29
C ARG A 197 7.95 -29.38 2.36
N ARG A 198 7.40 -30.16 3.30
CA ARG A 198 8.21 -30.71 4.40
C ARG A 198 9.41 -31.50 3.85
N GLY A 199 10.62 -31.10 4.30
CA GLY A 199 11.88 -31.69 3.83
C GLY A 199 12.44 -31.08 2.54
N ASN A 200 11.74 -30.13 1.90
CA ASN A 200 12.29 -29.39 0.77
C ASN A 200 13.40 -28.44 1.26
N PRO A 201 14.64 -28.53 0.71
CA PRO A 201 15.73 -27.67 1.14
C PRO A 201 15.67 -26.22 0.61
N ARG A 202 14.85 -25.96 -0.41
CA ARG A 202 14.75 -24.62 -1.02
C ARG A 202 14.02 -23.67 -0.08
N PRO A 203 14.44 -22.40 0.02
CA PRO A 203 13.69 -21.38 0.73
C PRO A 203 12.36 -21.09 0.02
N PHE A 204 11.39 -20.58 0.74
CA PHE A 204 10.12 -20.17 0.14
C PHE A 204 9.90 -18.65 0.23
N PHE A 205 9.14 -18.15 -0.73
CA PHE A 205 8.44 -16.89 -0.68
C PHE A 205 6.94 -17.17 -0.65
N LEU A 206 6.27 -16.78 0.43
CA LEU A 206 4.83 -16.88 0.59
C LEU A 206 4.25 -15.48 0.73
N TRP A 207 3.38 -15.09 -0.20
CA TRP A 207 2.58 -13.88 -0.10
C TRP A 207 1.15 -14.22 0.28
N MET A 208 0.70 -13.65 1.39
CA MET A 208 -0.67 -13.75 1.89
C MET A 208 -1.34 -12.38 1.79
N ARG A 209 -2.50 -12.31 1.15
CA ARG A 209 -3.41 -11.18 1.27
C ARG A 209 -4.63 -11.62 2.07
N TYR A 210 -4.86 -10.99 3.20
CA TYR A 210 -6.06 -11.11 3.99
C TYR A 210 -7.03 -10.00 3.59
N ASP A 211 -8.31 -10.34 3.34
CA ASP A 211 -9.31 -9.40 2.83
C ASP A 211 -9.92 -8.54 3.96
N ALA A 212 -10.12 -9.11 5.14
CA ALA A 212 -10.53 -8.33 6.31
C ALA A 212 -9.39 -7.40 6.78
N PRO A 213 -9.65 -6.16 7.18
CA PRO A 213 -10.96 -5.53 7.49
C PRO A 213 -11.60 -4.72 6.35
N HIS A 214 -11.41 -5.07 5.10
CA HIS A 214 -12.08 -4.39 3.99
C HIS A 214 -13.61 -4.51 4.10
N TRP A 215 -14.35 -3.41 3.78
CA TRP A 215 -15.81 -3.44 3.75
C TRP A 215 -16.37 -4.59 2.88
N PRO A 216 -17.51 -5.23 3.28
CA PRO A 216 -18.34 -5.01 4.48
C PRO A 216 -17.70 -5.60 5.75
N TYR A 217 -17.93 -4.95 6.90
CA TYR A 217 -17.37 -5.37 8.17
C TYR A 217 -18.21 -6.50 8.76
N ALA A 218 -18.04 -7.71 8.25
CA ALA A 218 -18.90 -8.86 8.50
C ALA A 218 -18.13 -10.06 9.08
N ALA A 219 -17.21 -9.80 10.00
CA ALA A 219 -16.44 -10.86 10.65
C ALA A 219 -17.35 -11.94 11.27
N PRO A 220 -16.97 -13.23 11.13
CA PRO A 220 -17.75 -14.31 11.69
C PRO A 220 -17.75 -14.26 13.23
N PRO A 221 -18.76 -14.84 13.90
CA PRO A 221 -18.75 -14.95 15.35
C PRO A 221 -17.48 -15.62 15.88
N PRO A 222 -16.89 -15.18 16.99
CA PRO A 222 -17.41 -14.14 17.90
C PRO A 222 -16.96 -12.69 17.54
N TYR A 223 -16.23 -12.49 16.45
CA TYR A 223 -15.52 -11.25 16.15
C TYR A 223 -16.44 -10.08 15.83
N GLY A 224 -17.52 -10.31 15.07
CA GLY A 224 -18.44 -9.25 14.65
C GLY A 224 -19.03 -8.43 15.80
N GLU A 225 -19.28 -9.07 16.94
CA GLU A 225 -19.88 -8.41 18.14
C GLU A 225 -18.85 -8.17 19.26
N MET A 226 -17.57 -8.52 19.04
CA MET A 226 -16.55 -8.58 20.09
C MET A 226 -16.35 -7.26 20.82
N PHE A 227 -16.40 -6.14 20.13
CA PHE A 227 -16.04 -4.83 20.67
C PHE A 227 -17.24 -3.92 20.95
N ASP A 228 -18.47 -4.36 20.60
CA ASP A 228 -19.70 -3.64 20.91
C ASP A 228 -20.91 -4.59 21.07
N PRO A 229 -20.85 -5.55 22.01
CA PRO A 229 -21.86 -6.60 22.18
C PRO A 229 -23.22 -6.09 22.71
N ALA A 230 -23.27 -4.87 23.23
CA ALA A 230 -24.48 -4.29 23.81
C ALA A 230 -25.22 -3.35 22.85
N TYR A 231 -24.79 -3.30 21.56
CA TYR A 231 -25.44 -2.45 20.58
C TYR A 231 -26.88 -2.92 20.31
N GLY A 232 -27.84 -1.99 20.46
CA GLY A 232 -29.26 -2.20 20.20
C GLY A 232 -29.82 -1.29 19.11
N GLY A 233 -28.94 -0.68 18.31
CA GLY A 233 -29.35 0.21 17.22
C GLY A 233 -29.83 -0.52 15.96
N PRO A 234 -30.23 0.23 14.92
CA PRO A 234 -30.88 -0.33 13.74
C PRO A 234 -29.93 -0.96 12.72
N HIS A 235 -28.61 -0.70 12.80
CA HIS A 235 -27.64 -1.10 11.77
C HIS A 235 -26.81 -2.30 12.20
N THR A 236 -26.63 -3.27 11.33
CA THR A 236 -25.85 -4.49 11.63
C THR A 236 -24.48 -4.52 11.00
N PHE A 237 -24.22 -3.71 9.95
CA PHE A 237 -22.99 -3.71 9.14
C PHE A 237 -22.57 -5.08 8.60
N ASN A 238 -23.43 -6.09 8.73
CA ASN A 238 -23.22 -7.43 8.24
C ASN A 238 -23.82 -7.58 6.84
N ALA A 239 -23.03 -8.03 5.87
CA ALA A 239 -23.50 -8.29 4.52
C ALA A 239 -24.72 -9.22 4.50
N GLY A 240 -25.80 -8.78 3.85
CA GLY A 240 -27.03 -9.57 3.72
C GLY A 240 -28.01 -9.52 4.89
N GLN A 241 -27.68 -8.86 5.98
CA GLN A 241 -28.64 -8.61 7.09
C GLN A 241 -29.25 -7.20 6.94
N LYS A 242 -30.55 -7.10 6.84
CA LYS A 242 -31.26 -5.80 6.76
C LYS A 242 -31.78 -5.41 8.15
N PRO A 243 -31.79 -4.08 8.46
CA PRO A 243 -31.39 -2.96 7.61
C PRO A 243 -29.87 -2.74 7.60
N GLU A 244 -29.27 -2.80 6.43
CA GLU A 244 -27.92 -2.31 6.22
C GLU A 244 -27.98 -0.82 5.89
N PRO A 245 -27.07 0.04 6.44
CA PRO A 245 -26.86 1.32 5.85
C PRO A 245 -26.26 1.09 4.45
N ARG A 246 -26.86 1.66 3.42
CA ARG A 246 -26.27 1.55 2.09
C ARG A 246 -24.93 2.28 2.09
N ARG A 247 -23.84 1.56 1.84
CA ARG A 247 -22.48 2.13 1.78
C ARG A 247 -22.43 3.35 0.86
N GLY A 248 -23.03 3.25 -0.31
CA GLY A 248 -23.11 4.38 -1.24
C GLY A 248 -23.77 5.62 -0.64
N ASP A 249 -24.87 5.46 0.10
CA ASP A 249 -25.57 6.58 0.74
C ASP A 249 -24.70 7.25 1.81
N MET A 250 -23.87 6.48 2.51
CA MET A 250 -22.92 7.00 3.51
C MET A 250 -21.72 7.69 2.86
N ILE A 251 -21.08 7.04 1.89
CA ILE A 251 -19.95 7.58 1.13
C ILE A 251 -20.33 8.90 0.47
N PHE A 252 -21.51 8.94 -0.17
CA PHE A 252 -21.99 10.14 -0.82
C PHE A 252 -22.65 11.13 0.15
N GLY A 253 -22.60 10.85 1.46
CA GLY A 253 -23.12 11.70 2.51
C GLY A 253 -24.64 11.95 2.39
N MET A 254 -25.37 11.12 1.61
CA MET A 254 -26.84 11.16 1.55
C MET A 254 -27.45 10.73 2.87
N THR A 255 -26.74 9.87 3.60
CA THR A 255 -27.09 9.48 4.98
C THR A 255 -25.92 9.85 5.90
N ARG A 256 -26.18 10.76 6.84
CA ARG A 256 -25.27 10.99 7.96
C ARG A 256 -25.61 10.03 9.08
N LEU A 257 -24.67 9.17 9.42
CA LEU A 257 -24.81 8.31 10.58
C LEU A 257 -24.64 9.12 11.87
N PRO A 258 -25.46 8.87 12.89
CA PRO A 258 -25.19 9.37 14.24
C PRO A 258 -23.82 8.89 14.74
N PRO A 259 -23.12 9.63 15.61
CA PRO A 259 -21.81 9.22 16.13
C PRO A 259 -21.82 7.79 16.72
N ARG A 260 -22.88 7.39 17.39
CA ARG A 260 -23.01 6.05 17.97
C ARG A 260 -23.01 4.94 16.92
N GLU A 261 -23.59 5.21 15.75
CA GLU A 261 -23.59 4.25 14.63
C GLU A 261 -22.19 4.14 13.98
N VAL A 262 -21.47 5.26 13.91
CA VAL A 262 -20.07 5.26 13.46
C VAL A 262 -19.19 4.47 14.43
N GLU A 263 -19.35 4.67 15.74
CA GLU A 263 -18.63 3.90 16.77
C GLU A 263 -18.90 2.41 16.65
N HIS A 264 -20.16 2.03 16.35
CA HIS A 264 -20.53 0.64 16.13
C HIS A 264 -19.87 0.07 14.86
N ALA A 265 -19.87 0.79 13.75
CA ALA A 265 -19.18 0.38 12.54
C ALA A 265 -17.67 0.21 12.77
N VAL A 266 -17.03 1.12 13.52
CA VAL A 266 -15.63 1.00 13.92
C VAL A 266 -15.41 -0.23 14.82
N ALA A 267 -16.37 -0.59 15.69
CA ALA A 267 -16.26 -1.80 16.47
C ALA A 267 -16.33 -3.08 15.61
N HIS A 268 -17.10 -3.07 14.52
CA HIS A 268 -17.11 -4.14 13.53
C HIS A 268 -15.80 -4.21 12.73
N TYR A 269 -15.25 -3.07 12.30
CA TYR A 269 -13.93 -3.00 11.68
C TYR A 269 -12.86 -3.60 12.61
N ASP A 270 -12.87 -3.30 13.90
CA ASP A 270 -11.97 -3.88 14.89
C ASP A 270 -12.16 -5.40 15.04
N GLY A 271 -13.40 -5.86 14.90
CA GLY A 271 -13.73 -7.30 14.85
C GLY A 271 -13.07 -8.00 13.65
N GLU A 272 -13.10 -7.36 12.50
CA GLU A 272 -12.40 -7.85 11.30
C GLU A 272 -10.88 -7.87 11.50
N VAL A 273 -10.29 -6.83 12.11
CA VAL A 273 -8.86 -6.82 12.45
C VAL A 273 -8.52 -8.00 13.37
N ALA A 274 -9.33 -8.26 14.39
CA ALA A 274 -9.12 -9.38 15.31
C ALA A 274 -9.27 -10.74 14.61
N PHE A 275 -10.14 -10.83 13.62
CA PHE A 275 -10.32 -12.04 12.81
C PHE A 275 -9.10 -12.33 11.94
N SER A 276 -8.58 -11.35 11.22
CA SER A 276 -7.36 -11.48 10.43
C SER A 276 -6.14 -11.78 11.31
N ASP A 277 -6.03 -11.12 12.47
CA ASP A 277 -4.96 -11.38 13.44
C ASP A 277 -4.96 -12.84 13.92
N GLN A 278 -6.14 -13.42 14.16
CA GLN A 278 -6.25 -14.83 14.53
C GLN A 278 -5.80 -15.75 13.38
N ALA A 279 -6.19 -15.45 12.14
CA ALA A 279 -5.78 -16.23 10.97
C ALA A 279 -4.25 -16.17 10.76
N ILE A 280 -3.65 -14.99 10.96
CA ILE A 280 -2.19 -14.81 11.00
C ILE A 280 -1.58 -15.66 12.13
N GLY A 281 -2.16 -15.61 13.32
CA GLY A 281 -1.70 -16.39 14.46
C GLY A 281 -1.67 -17.90 14.19
N ASP A 282 -2.65 -18.42 13.50
CA ASP A 282 -2.73 -19.84 13.16
C ASP A 282 -1.69 -20.23 12.10
N LEU A 283 -1.44 -19.39 11.12
CA LEU A 283 -0.35 -19.54 10.16
C LEU A 283 1.01 -19.55 10.86
N MET A 284 1.25 -18.59 11.76
CA MET A 284 2.51 -18.52 12.51
C MET A 284 2.74 -19.73 13.42
N LYS A 285 1.71 -20.23 14.08
CA LYS A 285 1.79 -21.48 14.87
C LYS A 285 2.17 -22.68 13.98
N ALA A 286 1.66 -22.73 12.75
CA ALA A 286 2.01 -23.82 11.83
C ALA A 286 3.48 -23.75 11.39
N ILE A 287 4.00 -22.54 11.11
CA ILE A 287 5.42 -22.30 10.80
C ILE A 287 6.30 -22.70 11.98
N ASP A 288 5.90 -22.35 13.21
CA ASP A 288 6.61 -22.72 14.43
C ASP A 288 6.65 -24.25 14.64
N ALA A 289 5.52 -24.91 14.48
CA ALA A 289 5.43 -26.38 14.57
C ALA A 289 6.25 -27.13 13.50
N MET A 290 6.64 -26.46 12.42
CA MET A 290 7.56 -26.97 11.40
C MET A 290 9.03 -26.68 11.71
N GLY A 291 9.32 -25.89 12.78
CA GLY A 291 10.68 -25.49 13.14
C GLY A 291 11.27 -24.42 12.22
N GLU A 292 10.43 -23.68 11.47
CA GLU A 292 10.88 -22.73 10.45
C GLU A 292 10.94 -21.28 10.95
N THR A 293 10.41 -20.99 12.15
CA THR A 293 10.31 -19.62 12.70
C THR A 293 11.65 -18.89 12.73
N ALA A 294 12.72 -19.58 13.19
CA ALA A 294 14.04 -18.96 13.35
C ALA A 294 14.72 -18.56 12.03
N ARG A 295 14.22 -19.07 10.89
CA ARG A 295 14.76 -18.79 9.56
C ARG A 295 13.75 -18.12 8.62
N THR A 296 12.64 -17.63 9.15
CA THR A 296 11.62 -16.96 8.35
C THR A 296 11.61 -15.47 8.65
N VAL A 297 11.84 -14.67 7.60
CA VAL A 297 11.57 -13.23 7.60
C VAL A 297 10.08 -13.05 7.41
N VAL A 298 9.45 -12.28 8.31
CA VAL A 298 8.02 -11.97 8.24
C VAL A 298 7.85 -10.46 8.11
N VAL A 299 7.11 -10.03 7.11
CA VAL A 299 6.65 -8.64 6.96
C VAL A 299 5.14 -8.61 7.14
N VAL A 300 4.66 -7.73 8.02
CA VAL A 300 3.24 -7.38 8.15
C VAL A 300 3.07 -5.95 7.67
N THR A 301 2.18 -5.76 6.69
CA THR A 301 1.82 -4.44 6.16
C THR A 301 0.38 -4.42 5.65
N ALA A 302 -0.07 -3.27 5.18
CA ALA A 302 -1.30 -3.12 4.42
C ALA A 302 -1.00 -2.51 3.05
N ASP A 303 -1.93 -2.63 2.13
CA ASP A 303 -1.88 -1.94 0.84
C ASP A 303 -2.29 -0.47 0.98
N HIS A 304 -3.30 -0.16 1.80
CA HIS A 304 -3.75 1.17 2.21
C HIS A 304 -4.55 1.06 3.51
N GLY A 305 -5.04 2.20 4.01
CA GLY A 305 -5.95 2.27 5.15
C GLY A 305 -7.41 2.44 4.73
N GLU A 306 -8.23 2.91 5.66
CA GLU A 306 -9.68 3.09 5.53
C GLU A 306 -10.13 4.40 6.20
N GLY A 307 -11.03 5.13 5.57
CA GLY A 307 -11.72 6.26 6.19
C GLY A 307 -12.81 5.77 7.13
N LEU A 308 -12.70 6.06 8.40
CA LEU A 308 -13.70 5.66 9.41
C LEU A 308 -14.53 6.85 9.93
N GLY A 309 -14.53 7.95 9.18
CA GLY A 309 -15.30 9.17 9.46
C GLY A 309 -14.46 10.44 9.50
N GLU A 310 -13.14 10.32 9.49
CA GLU A 310 -12.25 11.47 9.40
C GLU A 310 -12.47 12.20 8.06
N HIS A 311 -12.41 13.53 8.06
CA HIS A 311 -12.67 14.38 6.90
C HIS A 311 -14.03 14.12 6.25
N ASP A 312 -15.06 13.71 7.01
CA ASP A 312 -16.39 13.29 6.52
C ASP A 312 -16.34 12.15 5.48
N TYR A 313 -15.29 11.29 5.55
CA TYR A 313 -15.06 10.16 4.65
C TYR A 313 -15.29 8.85 5.38
N PHE A 314 -16.39 8.14 5.04
CA PHE A 314 -16.88 7.00 5.82
C PHE A 314 -16.77 5.70 5.05
N PHE A 315 -16.07 4.73 5.64
CA PHE A 315 -16.01 3.32 5.24
C PHE A 315 -15.58 3.12 3.77
N GLU A 316 -14.65 3.97 3.32
CA GLU A 316 -14.15 4.01 1.94
C GLU A 316 -12.68 4.45 1.92
N HIS A 317 -12.04 4.16 0.78
CA HIS A 317 -10.63 4.49 0.53
C HIS A 317 -10.44 4.89 -0.94
N GLY A 318 -9.26 5.38 -1.28
CA GLY A 318 -8.83 5.61 -2.66
C GLY A 318 -9.09 6.99 -3.22
N ALA A 319 -9.99 7.80 -2.66
CA ALA A 319 -10.23 9.16 -3.14
C ALA A 319 -9.31 10.17 -2.45
N TYR A 320 -9.17 10.06 -1.14
CA TYR A 320 -8.37 10.98 -0.31
C TYR A 320 -6.99 10.43 0.00
N LEU A 321 -6.08 11.33 0.37
CA LEU A 321 -4.70 11.00 0.70
C LEU A 321 -4.31 11.46 2.12
N TYR A 322 -5.28 11.55 3.02
CA TYR A 322 -5.03 11.81 4.44
C TYR A 322 -4.45 10.59 5.15
N GLU A 323 -3.83 10.81 6.33
CA GLU A 323 -3.14 9.75 7.08
C GLU A 323 -3.96 8.46 7.28
N PRO A 324 -5.30 8.51 7.55
CA PRO A 324 -6.09 7.28 7.68
C PRO A 324 -6.04 6.35 6.45
N ILE A 325 -5.80 6.91 5.26
CA ILE A 325 -5.74 6.14 4.00
C ILE A 325 -4.32 5.76 3.63
N VAL A 326 -3.35 6.67 3.80
CA VAL A 326 -2.00 6.47 3.24
C VAL A 326 -1.00 5.93 4.25
N ARG A 327 -1.25 6.07 5.54
CA ARG A 327 -0.40 5.49 6.57
C ARG A 327 -0.81 4.06 6.83
N VAL A 328 0.16 3.14 6.71
CA VAL A 328 -0.05 1.70 6.88
C VAL A 328 0.89 1.13 7.94
N PRO A 329 0.57 -0.01 8.58
CA PRO A 329 1.53 -0.69 9.43
C PRO A 329 2.70 -1.21 8.59
N LEU A 330 3.90 -1.20 9.14
CA LEU A 330 5.05 -1.92 8.60
C LEU A 330 5.87 -2.50 9.76
N ILE A 331 5.80 -3.82 9.89
CA ILE A 331 6.50 -4.59 10.91
C ILE A 331 7.36 -5.61 10.19
N VAL A 332 8.66 -5.67 10.52
CA VAL A 332 9.60 -6.61 9.92
C VAL A 332 10.28 -7.44 11.01
N THR A 333 9.97 -8.72 11.05
CA THR A 333 10.61 -9.69 11.93
C THR A 333 11.60 -10.51 11.12
N ALA A 334 12.88 -10.45 11.47
CA ALA A 334 13.95 -11.15 10.76
C ALA A 334 14.97 -11.69 11.79
N PRO A 335 14.71 -12.89 12.35
CA PRO A 335 15.52 -13.43 13.45
C PRO A 335 17.00 -13.52 13.10
N GLY A 336 17.86 -12.96 13.96
CA GLY A 336 19.31 -12.91 13.77
C GLY A 336 19.81 -11.98 12.65
N LEU A 337 18.91 -11.35 11.88
CA LEU A 337 19.24 -10.40 10.81
C LEU A 337 18.92 -8.96 11.18
N LEU A 338 17.85 -8.74 11.95
CA LEU A 338 17.43 -7.42 12.44
C LEU A 338 17.32 -7.44 13.99
N PRO A 339 17.42 -6.28 14.64
CA PRO A 339 17.18 -6.15 16.08
C PRO A 339 15.72 -6.45 16.42
N GLU A 340 15.47 -6.89 17.66
CA GLU A 340 14.12 -7.13 18.18
C GLU A 340 13.63 -5.92 18.98
N GLY A 341 12.31 -5.67 18.93
CA GLY A 341 11.64 -4.65 19.72
C GLY A 341 12.03 -3.20 19.37
N LYS A 342 12.60 -2.96 18.20
CA LYS A 342 13.02 -1.63 17.77
C LYS A 342 11.89 -0.88 17.09
N VAL A 343 11.77 0.40 17.42
CA VAL A 343 10.83 1.31 16.76
C VAL A 343 11.61 2.35 15.95
N ILE A 344 11.17 2.59 14.71
CA ILE A 344 11.80 3.49 13.75
C ILE A 344 10.79 4.59 13.44
N ASP A 345 11.18 5.83 13.69
CA ASP A 345 10.34 7.02 13.49
C ASP A 345 10.45 7.64 12.08
N PRO A 346 11.63 7.67 11.42
CA PRO A 346 11.72 8.18 10.04
C PRO A 346 10.76 7.48 9.09
N VAL A 347 10.28 8.24 8.09
CA VAL A 347 9.37 7.75 7.05
C VAL A 347 9.96 6.55 6.32
N ALA A 348 9.17 5.49 6.24
CA ALA A 348 9.35 4.34 5.36
C ALA A 348 8.26 4.36 4.27
N ARG A 349 8.51 3.71 3.15
CA ARG A 349 7.56 3.65 2.03
C ARG A 349 7.27 2.21 1.69
N THR A 350 6.06 1.89 1.29
CA THR A 350 5.73 0.50 0.91
C THR A 350 6.57 0.00 -0.27
N ILE A 351 7.06 0.90 -1.14
CA ILE A 351 8.02 0.56 -2.20
C ILE A 351 9.40 0.14 -1.67
N ASP A 352 9.72 0.41 -0.41
CA ASP A 352 10.97 0.01 0.24
C ASP A 352 10.94 -1.48 0.68
N ILE A 353 9.76 -2.12 0.67
CA ILE A 353 9.58 -3.52 1.08
C ILE A 353 10.35 -4.46 0.14
N MET A 354 10.21 -4.30 -1.18
CA MET A 354 10.90 -5.14 -2.15
C MET A 354 12.43 -5.12 -1.96
N PRO A 355 13.13 -3.99 -2.01
CA PRO A 355 14.58 -3.96 -1.81
C PRO A 355 15.00 -4.43 -0.41
N THR A 356 14.19 -4.22 0.63
CA THR A 356 14.45 -4.71 1.99
C THR A 356 14.43 -6.24 2.05
N LEU A 357 13.44 -6.88 1.44
CA LEU A 357 13.34 -8.34 1.41
C LEU A 357 14.45 -8.99 0.58
N ILE A 358 14.84 -8.35 -0.53
CA ILE A 358 15.96 -8.80 -1.37
C ILE A 358 17.28 -8.72 -0.58
N ASP A 359 17.52 -7.62 0.14
CA ASP A 359 18.71 -7.43 0.99
C ASP A 359 18.76 -8.45 2.14
N LEU A 360 17.63 -8.64 2.86
CA LEU A 360 17.53 -9.67 3.91
C LEU A 360 17.74 -11.10 3.38
N ALA A 361 17.42 -11.35 2.11
CA ALA A 361 17.68 -12.62 1.44
C ALA A 361 19.16 -12.79 1.06
N GLY A 362 20.00 -11.78 1.26
CA GLY A 362 21.42 -11.78 0.84
C GLY A 362 21.56 -11.80 -0.69
N ILE A 363 20.64 -11.18 -1.39
CA ILE A 363 20.62 -11.03 -2.86
C ILE A 363 20.99 -9.58 -3.16
N PRO A 364 21.85 -9.30 -4.18
CA PRO A 364 22.10 -7.94 -4.62
C PRO A 364 20.80 -7.24 -5.02
N VAL A 365 20.56 -6.07 -4.44
CA VAL A 365 19.39 -5.26 -4.77
C VAL A 365 19.53 -4.74 -6.21
N PRO A 366 18.56 -5.01 -7.09
CA PRO A 366 18.61 -4.55 -8.48
C PRO A 366 18.63 -3.02 -8.59
N GLU A 367 19.30 -2.51 -9.61
CA GLU A 367 19.24 -1.10 -9.96
C GLU A 367 17.89 -0.72 -10.56
N GLY A 368 17.56 0.58 -10.53
CA GLY A 368 16.32 1.13 -11.12
C GLY A 368 15.10 1.06 -10.22
N LEU A 369 15.20 0.55 -8.99
CA LEU A 369 14.14 0.65 -7.99
C LEU A 369 14.06 2.09 -7.44
N GLN A 370 12.86 2.55 -7.14
CA GLN A 370 12.65 3.82 -6.44
C GLN A 370 12.64 3.62 -4.92
N GLY A 371 12.35 2.39 -4.47
CA GLY A 371 12.51 1.95 -3.09
C GLY A 371 13.97 1.73 -2.71
N ARG A 372 14.26 1.79 -1.42
CA ARG A 372 15.58 1.47 -0.83
C ARG A 372 15.46 0.44 0.27
N SER A 373 16.52 -0.32 0.54
CA SER A 373 16.54 -1.22 1.69
C SER A 373 16.40 -0.44 3.00
N LEU A 374 15.50 -0.90 3.86
CA LEU A 374 15.34 -0.41 5.23
C LEU A 374 16.26 -1.10 6.22
N VAL A 375 17.07 -2.07 5.80
CA VAL A 375 17.97 -2.84 6.67
C VAL A 375 18.99 -1.95 7.39
N PRO A 376 19.69 -1.00 6.70
CA PRO A 376 20.61 -0.09 7.38
C PRO A 376 19.90 0.76 8.44
N LEU A 377 18.74 1.33 8.12
CA LEU A 377 17.93 2.10 9.06
C LEU A 377 17.51 1.26 10.28
N ALA A 378 17.04 0.04 10.02
CA ALA A 378 16.66 -0.90 11.08
C ALA A 378 17.83 -1.25 12.01
N ARG A 379 19.04 -1.38 11.47
CA ARG A 379 20.26 -1.63 12.25
C ARG A 379 20.82 -0.40 12.95
N GLY A 380 20.37 0.79 12.58
CA GLY A 380 20.91 2.06 13.10
C GLY A 380 22.22 2.46 12.43
N GLU A 381 22.46 1.96 11.21
CA GLU A 381 23.58 2.32 10.36
C GLU A 381 23.27 3.65 9.63
N ASP A 382 24.29 4.34 9.13
CA ASP A 382 24.08 5.52 8.30
C ASP A 382 23.38 5.12 6.99
N HIS A 383 22.26 5.73 6.75
CA HIS A 383 21.39 5.45 5.59
C HIS A 383 21.08 6.73 4.77
N GLY A 384 21.67 7.87 5.15
CA GLY A 384 21.31 9.18 4.59
C GLY A 384 19.87 9.61 4.92
N PRO A 385 19.44 10.79 4.48
CA PRO A 385 18.09 11.30 4.73
C PRO A 385 17.03 10.39 4.07
N ALA A 386 15.89 10.24 4.74
CA ALA A 386 14.76 9.55 4.16
C ALA A 386 14.19 10.36 2.98
N PRO A 387 14.05 9.77 1.78
CA PRO A 387 13.37 10.44 0.70
C PRO A 387 11.88 10.57 1.05
N PRO A 388 11.24 11.69 0.67
CA PRO A 388 9.80 11.84 0.89
C PRO A 388 9.00 10.72 0.24
N ALA A 389 7.90 10.33 0.88
CA ALA A 389 6.96 9.36 0.34
C ALA A 389 6.02 10.04 -0.65
N TYR A 390 5.80 9.39 -1.79
CA TYR A 390 4.78 9.73 -2.77
C TYR A 390 3.57 8.85 -2.59
N SER A 391 2.37 9.39 -2.77
CA SER A 391 1.15 8.61 -2.96
C SER A 391 0.20 9.31 -3.93
N GLU A 392 -0.64 8.51 -4.60
CA GLU A 392 -1.71 9.02 -5.46
C GLU A 392 -3.05 8.37 -5.12
N SER A 393 -4.14 9.08 -5.41
CA SER A 393 -5.48 8.53 -5.29
C SER A 393 -5.74 7.49 -6.39
N GLY A 394 -6.77 6.68 -6.19
CA GLY A 394 -7.32 5.82 -7.22
C GLY A 394 -8.00 6.62 -8.33
N ARG A 395 -8.85 5.94 -9.10
CA ARG A 395 -9.69 6.61 -10.11
C ARG A 395 -10.57 7.66 -9.44
N ASN A 396 -10.81 8.77 -10.12
CA ASN A 396 -11.75 9.77 -9.66
C ASN A 396 -13.20 9.30 -9.90
N TYR A 397 -13.72 8.46 -8.98
CA TYR A 397 -15.12 8.01 -9.03
C TYR A 397 -16.15 9.12 -8.80
N PHE A 398 -15.68 10.33 -8.47
CA PHE A 398 -16.53 11.42 -8.04
C PHE A 398 -16.97 12.35 -9.16
N LYS A 399 -16.62 12.08 -10.41
CA LYS A 399 -17.06 12.87 -11.56
C LYS A 399 -18.61 12.94 -11.64
N GLU A 400 -19.29 11.96 -11.06
CA GLU A 400 -20.75 11.85 -11.04
C GLU A 400 -21.35 12.02 -9.63
N ASN A 401 -20.53 12.29 -8.62
CA ASN A 401 -21.00 12.42 -7.24
C ASN A 401 -21.54 13.84 -7.01
N PRO A 402 -22.85 14.02 -6.71
CA PRO A 402 -23.45 15.34 -6.44
C PRO A 402 -22.91 15.99 -5.16
N ARG A 403 -22.13 15.27 -4.37
CA ARG A 403 -21.44 15.76 -3.17
C ARG A 403 -19.93 15.63 -3.31
N GLN A 404 -19.39 16.00 -4.46
CA GLN A 404 -17.94 16.20 -4.54
C GLN A 404 -17.54 17.13 -3.39
N PHE A 405 -16.69 16.61 -2.51
CA PHE A 405 -16.19 17.37 -1.37
C PHE A 405 -15.43 18.62 -1.80
N ILE A 406 -14.93 18.60 -3.04
CA ILE A 406 -14.31 19.75 -3.69
C ILE A 406 -14.85 19.81 -5.11
N GLU A 407 -15.70 20.80 -5.34
CA GLU A 407 -16.28 21.05 -6.65
C GLU A 407 -15.20 21.35 -7.70
N GLY A 408 -15.36 20.80 -8.90
CA GLY A 408 -14.44 21.00 -10.02
C GLY A 408 -13.17 20.15 -9.97
N THR A 409 -13.05 19.18 -9.06
CA THR A 409 -11.91 18.25 -9.05
C THR A 409 -11.87 17.45 -10.36
N ALA A 410 -10.70 17.45 -11.01
CA ALA A 410 -10.45 16.74 -12.25
C ALA A 410 -9.13 15.99 -12.17
N GLY A 411 -9.18 14.65 -12.12
CA GLY A 411 -7.99 13.80 -12.06
C GLY A 411 -7.60 13.35 -10.65
N LYS A 412 -6.42 12.77 -10.53
CA LYS A 412 -5.94 12.13 -9.31
C LYS A 412 -5.35 13.14 -8.33
N TRP A 413 -5.69 12.98 -7.06
CA TRP A 413 -4.93 13.63 -5.99
C TRP A 413 -3.52 13.02 -5.94
N ARG A 414 -2.55 13.83 -5.57
CA ARG A 414 -1.17 13.38 -5.37
C ARG A 414 -0.60 14.04 -4.12
N MET A 415 0.26 13.33 -3.42
CA MET A 415 0.90 13.90 -2.23
C MET A 415 2.38 13.57 -2.15
N MET A 416 3.09 14.42 -1.39
CA MET A 416 4.43 14.15 -0.87
C MET A 416 4.43 14.32 0.65
N ARG A 417 5.09 13.39 1.34
CA ARG A 417 5.20 13.39 2.80
C ARG A 417 6.62 13.07 3.24
N ASP A 418 7.17 13.89 4.12
CA ASP A 418 8.39 13.58 4.87
C ASP A 418 8.09 13.27 6.35
N ASP A 419 9.09 13.27 7.22
CA ASP A 419 8.92 12.91 8.64
C ASP A 419 7.94 13.83 9.39
N ARG A 420 7.76 15.07 8.93
CA ARG A 420 6.96 16.11 9.62
C ARG A 420 5.82 16.64 8.78
N PHE A 421 6.07 16.89 7.49
CA PHE A 421 5.17 17.65 6.65
C PHE A 421 4.53 16.80 5.56
N LYS A 422 3.29 17.13 5.21
CA LYS A 422 2.58 16.56 4.07
C LYS A 422 2.07 17.67 3.17
N LEU A 423 2.33 17.54 1.87
CA LEU A 423 1.78 18.39 0.80
C LEU A 423 0.84 17.56 -0.06
N ILE A 424 -0.37 18.04 -0.29
CA ILE A 424 -1.38 17.43 -1.16
C ILE A 424 -1.68 18.35 -2.32
N LEU A 425 -1.67 17.79 -3.53
CA LEU A 425 -2.13 18.40 -4.77
C LEU A 425 -3.50 17.83 -5.12
N ILE A 426 -4.50 18.68 -5.17
CA ILE A 426 -5.87 18.37 -5.60
C ILE A 426 -6.07 19.04 -6.95
N PRO A 427 -6.12 18.27 -8.06
CA PRO A 427 -6.31 18.85 -9.37
C PRO A 427 -7.74 19.40 -9.51
N ARG A 428 -7.85 20.66 -9.89
CA ARG A 428 -9.11 21.38 -10.08
C ARG A 428 -8.97 22.40 -11.20
N ASP A 429 -10.01 22.61 -11.98
CA ASP A 429 -10.12 23.69 -12.94
C ASP A 429 -10.78 24.92 -12.31
N PRO A 430 -10.29 26.18 -12.55
CA PRO A 430 -9.14 26.51 -13.40
C PRO A 430 -7.77 26.37 -12.68
N GLU A 431 -7.74 26.24 -11.35
CA GLU A 431 -6.50 26.17 -10.58
C GLU A 431 -6.54 25.03 -9.56
N PRO A 432 -5.44 24.28 -9.40
CA PRO A 432 -5.35 23.22 -8.41
C PRO A 432 -5.39 23.78 -6.99
N ILE A 433 -5.89 23.00 -6.05
CA ILE A 433 -5.80 23.27 -4.63
C ILE A 433 -4.54 22.61 -4.09
N TRP A 434 -3.86 23.33 -3.21
CA TRP A 434 -2.73 22.84 -2.46
C TRP A 434 -3.04 22.87 -0.97
N GLU A 435 -2.84 21.74 -0.32
CA GLU A 435 -2.94 21.63 1.13
C GLU A 435 -1.58 21.26 1.69
N PHE A 436 -1.24 21.82 2.86
CA PHE A 436 0.02 21.56 3.54
C PHE A 436 -0.21 21.42 5.04
N TYR A 437 0.27 20.32 5.62
CA TYR A 437 0.02 19.97 7.00
C TYR A 437 1.32 19.75 7.78
N ASP A 438 1.40 20.25 9.02
CA ASP A 438 2.43 19.93 10.00
C ASP A 438 1.92 18.79 10.88
N LEU A 439 2.23 17.55 10.49
CA LEU A 439 1.73 16.32 11.14
C LEU A 439 2.22 16.16 12.59
N ALA A 440 3.29 16.86 12.99
CA ALA A 440 3.74 16.86 14.38
C ALA A 440 2.84 17.71 15.28
N ALA A 441 2.24 18.78 14.74
CA ALA A 441 1.36 19.69 15.48
C ALA A 441 -0.12 19.35 15.24
N ASP A 442 -0.46 18.83 14.07
CA ASP A 442 -1.81 18.52 13.61
C ASP A 442 -1.84 17.14 12.92
N PRO A 443 -1.75 16.05 13.68
CA PRO A 443 -1.78 14.69 13.10
C PRO A 443 -3.14 14.33 12.46
N GLY A 444 -4.19 15.11 12.73
CA GLY A 444 -5.52 14.95 12.14
C GLY A 444 -5.73 15.72 10.83
N GLU A 445 -4.73 16.48 10.37
CA GLU A 445 -4.74 17.21 9.09
C GLU A 445 -5.95 18.16 8.96
N THR A 446 -6.29 18.85 10.04
CA THR A 446 -7.47 19.72 10.13
C THR A 446 -7.18 21.17 9.75
N MET A 447 -5.90 21.55 9.71
CA MET A 447 -5.48 22.94 9.54
C MET A 447 -4.44 23.08 8.42
N ASN A 448 -4.85 23.57 7.26
CA ASN A 448 -3.93 23.89 6.17
C ASN A 448 -3.01 25.05 6.57
N VAL A 449 -1.71 24.80 6.64
CA VAL A 449 -0.68 25.76 7.07
C VAL A 449 0.28 26.17 5.94
N ILE A 450 -0.15 26.09 4.70
CA ILE A 450 0.66 26.30 3.50
C ILE A 450 1.41 27.64 3.51
N ASP A 451 0.82 28.68 4.05
CA ASP A 451 1.43 30.02 4.10
C ASP A 451 2.48 30.17 5.21
N ARG A 452 2.59 29.19 6.13
CA ARG A 452 3.49 29.28 7.29
C ARG A 452 4.89 28.73 7.03
N PHE A 453 5.05 27.84 6.03
CA PHE A 453 6.28 27.09 5.78
C PHE A 453 6.70 27.13 4.30
N PRO A 454 6.99 28.32 3.73
CA PRO A 454 7.19 28.48 2.28
C PRO A 454 8.34 27.63 1.73
N ASP A 455 9.43 27.46 2.48
CA ASP A 455 10.60 26.68 2.04
C ASP A 455 10.28 25.18 1.98
N ASP A 456 9.59 24.63 2.98
CA ASP A 456 9.18 23.23 3.01
C ASP A 456 8.12 22.92 1.94
N VAL A 457 7.17 23.84 1.75
CA VAL A 457 6.20 23.79 0.65
C VAL A 457 6.92 23.74 -0.70
N ALA A 458 7.87 24.64 -0.94
CA ALA A 458 8.63 24.68 -2.18
C ALA A 458 9.42 23.38 -2.42
N ARG A 459 10.05 22.84 -1.37
CA ARG A 459 10.81 21.59 -1.40
C ARG A 459 9.92 20.40 -1.76
N LEU A 460 8.82 20.18 -1.05
CA LEU A 460 7.92 19.04 -1.30
C LEU A 460 7.17 19.21 -2.62
N ARG A 461 6.78 20.43 -2.99
CA ARG A 461 6.16 20.75 -4.28
C ARG A 461 7.09 20.43 -5.45
N SER A 462 8.38 20.83 -5.35
CA SER A 462 9.37 20.51 -6.38
C SER A 462 9.53 18.98 -6.55
N ALA A 463 9.62 18.24 -5.44
CA ALA A 463 9.72 16.78 -5.47
C ALA A 463 8.45 16.13 -6.09
N LEU A 464 7.25 16.60 -5.75
CA LEU A 464 6.01 16.13 -6.32
C LEU A 464 5.93 16.37 -7.82
N LEU A 465 6.22 17.61 -8.24
CA LEU A 465 6.15 18.00 -9.65
C LEU A 465 7.19 17.28 -10.50
N ALA A 466 8.35 16.90 -9.95
CA ALA A 466 9.34 16.09 -10.65
C ALA A 466 8.80 14.68 -10.96
N ILE A 467 8.06 14.06 -10.04
CA ILE A 467 7.40 12.77 -10.29
C ILE A 467 6.30 12.92 -11.34
N VAL A 468 5.47 13.96 -11.22
CA VAL A 468 4.37 14.22 -12.16
C VAL A 468 4.91 14.52 -13.58
N ALA A 469 5.99 15.28 -13.70
CA ALA A 469 6.62 15.58 -14.99
C ALA A 469 7.28 14.35 -15.65
N GLY A 470 7.75 13.39 -14.85
CA GLY A 470 8.29 12.11 -15.32
C GLY A 470 7.23 11.05 -15.60
N ASP A 471 5.96 11.34 -15.30
CA ASP A 471 4.83 10.48 -15.60
C ASP A 471 4.64 10.44 -17.13
N PRO A 472 4.73 9.26 -17.78
CA PRO A 472 4.57 9.14 -19.24
C PRO A 472 3.17 9.54 -19.73
N GLY A 473 2.35 10.13 -18.85
CA GLY A 473 1.18 10.93 -19.14
C GLY A 473 0.10 10.24 -19.97
N ARG A 474 -0.78 9.49 -19.33
CA ARG A 474 -2.19 9.59 -19.76
C ARG A 474 -2.80 10.74 -18.97
N ASP A 475 -3.39 11.68 -19.69
CA ASP A 475 -4.21 12.70 -19.07
C ASP A 475 -5.29 11.96 -18.26
N ASP A 476 -5.20 12.02 -16.92
CA ASP A 476 -6.14 11.35 -16.03
C ASP A 476 -7.59 11.81 -16.24
N ARG A 477 -7.80 12.82 -17.11
CA ARG A 477 -9.10 13.34 -17.53
C ARG A 477 -9.79 12.50 -18.60
N ASP A 478 -9.04 11.68 -19.35
CA ASP A 478 -9.53 10.86 -20.47
C ASP A 478 -9.64 9.37 -20.08
N GLU A 479 -9.95 9.06 -18.83
CA GLU A 479 -10.21 7.68 -18.44
C GLU A 479 -11.44 7.16 -19.19
N PRO A 480 -11.33 6.02 -19.90
CA PRO A 480 -12.49 5.43 -20.57
C PRO A 480 -13.53 5.04 -19.51
N PRO A 481 -14.82 5.08 -19.87
CA PRO A 481 -15.87 4.53 -19.00
C PRO A 481 -15.53 3.09 -18.63
N LEU A 482 -15.93 2.67 -17.44
CA LEU A 482 -15.82 1.26 -17.03
C LEU A 482 -16.54 0.39 -18.06
N ALA A 483 -15.94 -0.74 -18.42
CA ALA A 483 -16.65 -1.76 -19.17
C ALA A 483 -17.87 -2.24 -18.34
N ASP A 484 -19.01 -2.47 -19.01
CA ASP A 484 -20.28 -2.79 -18.33
C ASP A 484 -20.15 -3.98 -17.36
N ASP A 485 -19.38 -5.00 -17.71
CA ASP A 485 -19.11 -6.18 -16.88
C ASP A 485 -18.28 -5.83 -15.63
N LEU A 486 -17.35 -4.89 -15.75
CA LEU A 486 -16.54 -4.41 -14.65
C LEU A 486 -17.36 -3.50 -13.72
N GLU A 487 -18.22 -2.64 -14.29
CA GLU A 487 -19.13 -1.80 -13.51
C GLU A 487 -20.10 -2.69 -12.69
N GLU A 488 -20.64 -3.76 -13.29
CA GLU A 488 -21.51 -4.71 -12.59
C GLU A 488 -20.77 -5.46 -11.48
N ARG A 489 -19.51 -5.87 -11.72
CA ARG A 489 -18.66 -6.48 -10.70
C ARG A 489 -18.32 -5.51 -9.56
N LEU A 490 -17.94 -4.28 -9.86
CA LEU A 490 -17.68 -3.25 -8.86
C LEU A 490 -18.96 -2.91 -8.07
N ARG A 491 -20.12 -2.94 -8.72
CA ARG A 491 -21.41 -2.77 -8.07
C ARG A 491 -21.73 -3.93 -7.14
N SER A 492 -21.45 -5.17 -7.53
CA SER A 492 -21.64 -6.37 -6.70
C SER A 492 -20.73 -6.41 -5.49
N LEU A 493 -19.56 -5.76 -5.60
CA LEU A 493 -18.58 -5.61 -4.53
C LEU A 493 -18.81 -4.35 -3.68
N GLY A 494 -19.84 -3.54 -4.01
CA GLY A 494 -20.16 -2.31 -3.30
C GLY A 494 -19.31 -1.08 -3.66
N TYR A 495 -18.50 -1.15 -4.71
CA TYR A 495 -17.66 -0.04 -5.15
C TYR A 495 -18.37 1.00 -6.02
N VAL A 496 -19.51 0.65 -6.62
CA VAL A 496 -20.29 1.55 -7.46
C VAL A 496 -21.74 1.56 -6.97
N GLY A 497 -22.26 2.72 -6.63
CA GLY A 497 -23.65 2.89 -6.18
C GLY A 497 -24.64 2.52 -7.28
N GLY A 498 -25.70 1.77 -6.93
CA GLY A 498 -26.84 1.53 -7.81
C GLY A 498 -27.64 2.82 -7.98
N GLY A 499 -27.23 3.68 -8.91
CA GLY A 499 -28.10 4.75 -9.41
C GLY A 499 -29.14 4.15 -10.32
N ASP A 500 -30.43 4.13 -9.89
CA ASP A 500 -31.52 3.98 -10.82
C ASP A 500 -31.40 5.11 -11.84
N ARG A 501 -31.14 4.77 -13.10
CA ARG A 501 -31.37 5.73 -14.19
C ARG A 501 -32.88 5.98 -14.29
N PRO A 502 -33.32 7.23 -14.47
CA PRO A 502 -34.74 7.54 -14.65
C PRO A 502 -35.32 6.92 -15.92
#